data_69446297b7b4d7b3fb7e2a2ab0236eca
#
_entry.id   69446297b7b4d7b3fb7e2a2ab0236eca
#
_cell.length_a   1.000
_cell.length_b   1.000
_cell.length_c   1.000
_cell.angle_alpha   90.00
_cell.angle_beta   90.00
_cell.angle_gamma   90.00
#
_symmetry.space_group_name_H-M   'P 1'
#
loop_
_entity.id
_entity.type
_entity.pdbx_description
1 polymer ?
#
loop_
_entity_poly.entity_id
_entity_poly.type
_entity_poly.pdbx_seq_one_letter_code
_entity_poly.pdbx_strand_id
1 'polypeptide(L)'
;MSRLFCSRLDNLVYLGTSSNWSFTRRLLNLTQQYADCSLTTSSNTLRFDAETYDLSAEDGTSTAKNTPAVPTVDYAIHLVNMVKFHCGQVFHLFDEEEFMRKLCNFYAEPRPSVARTGLWYIHFLLILAFGKALVTKTSRGRRPPGADFFCAAMSLLAEPITLWREAEEAIEILCCTSLYFQSIDHRSSAYNHIGQALRLALSQGMHTDTPPCHLDESLVQRWRRIWWTVYVLDKEMTSSMGLPPALSDEHARLALPTFDGDAFRMAAFLMRIKLSQFIVGIDRTAFRGYRPIYIFFITRYILSRRLW
;
A
#
# COMPACT_ATOMS: atom_id res chain seq x y z
N MET A 1 13.30 17.77 -16.71
CA MET A 1 12.29 18.82 -16.47
C MET A 1 11.15 18.20 -15.67
N SER A 2 10.97 18.64 -14.44
CA SER A 2 9.83 18.31 -13.60
C SER A 2 8.57 18.97 -14.17
N ARG A 3 7.44 18.26 -14.18
CA ARG A 3 6.16 18.80 -14.66
C ARG A 3 5.16 18.82 -13.53
N LEU A 4 4.54 19.97 -13.32
CA LEU A 4 3.41 20.15 -12.43
C LEU A 4 2.15 19.63 -13.13
N PHE A 5 1.33 18.90 -12.37
CA PHE A 5 0.06 18.36 -12.85
C PHE A 5 -1.11 19.00 -12.12
N CYS A 6 -2.17 19.30 -12.87
CA CYS A 6 -3.46 19.66 -12.29
C CYS A 6 -4.35 18.41 -12.28
N SER A 7 -4.77 17.93 -11.13
CA SER A 7 -5.85 16.95 -11.00
C SER A 7 -7.21 17.62 -11.09
N ARG A 8 -8.31 16.86 -11.23
CA ARG A 8 -9.68 17.38 -11.28
C ARG A 8 -10.10 18.24 -10.08
N LEU A 9 -9.32 18.23 -8.99
CA LEU A 9 -9.57 18.98 -7.75
C LEU A 9 -8.73 20.26 -7.64
N ASP A 10 -8.22 20.78 -8.76
CA ASP A 10 -7.31 21.95 -8.80
C ASP A 10 -6.03 21.81 -7.96
N ASN A 11 -5.72 20.59 -7.51
CA ASN A 11 -4.52 20.32 -6.77
C ASN A 11 -3.34 20.06 -7.72
N LEU A 12 -2.28 20.85 -7.57
CA LEU A 12 -1.03 20.67 -8.28
C LEU A 12 -0.22 19.55 -7.62
N VAL A 13 0.00 18.46 -8.34
CA VAL A 13 0.85 17.35 -7.90
C VAL A 13 2.17 17.38 -8.67
N TYR A 14 3.27 17.39 -7.93
CA TYR A 14 4.59 17.27 -8.52
C TYR A 14 4.89 15.81 -8.87
N LEU A 15 5.26 15.60 -10.13
CA LEU A 15 5.72 14.30 -10.61
C LEU A 15 7.15 14.41 -11.12
N GLY A 16 8.01 13.54 -10.61
CA GLY A 16 9.37 13.42 -11.11
C GLY A 16 9.41 12.92 -12.57
N THR A 17 10.47 13.24 -13.24
CA THR A 17 10.72 12.81 -14.63
C THR A 17 10.83 11.29 -14.78
N SER A 18 11.18 10.59 -13.70
CA SER A 18 11.28 9.13 -13.58
C SER A 18 9.96 8.45 -13.27
N SER A 19 8.88 9.21 -13.00
CA SER A 19 7.58 8.59 -12.69
C SER A 19 7.05 7.77 -13.88
N ASN A 20 6.30 6.72 -13.56
CA ASN A 20 5.61 5.88 -14.56
C ASN A 20 4.80 6.70 -15.53
N TRP A 21 4.09 7.69 -15.00
CA TRP A 21 3.22 8.54 -15.80
C TRP A 21 4.03 9.41 -16.79
N SER A 22 5.10 10.09 -16.32
CA SER A 22 5.96 10.90 -17.16
C SER A 22 6.58 10.09 -18.29
N PHE A 23 6.94 8.84 -17.99
CA PHE A 23 7.48 7.94 -18.97
C PHE A 23 6.42 7.49 -19.99
N THR A 24 5.27 6.98 -19.56
CA THR A 24 4.18 6.54 -20.46
C THR A 24 3.79 7.66 -21.40
N ARG A 25 3.70 8.90 -20.90
CA ARG A 25 3.41 10.06 -21.72
C ARG A 25 4.48 10.31 -22.80
N ARG A 26 5.76 10.18 -22.43
CA ARG A 26 6.86 10.32 -23.42
C ARG A 26 6.82 9.23 -24.48
N LEU A 27 6.57 7.99 -24.06
CA LEU A 27 6.45 6.86 -24.97
C LEU A 27 5.30 7.09 -25.97
N LEU A 28 4.13 7.47 -25.49
CA LEU A 28 2.98 7.76 -26.36
C LEU A 28 3.25 8.93 -27.32
N ASN A 29 3.91 9.99 -26.86
CA ASN A 29 4.28 11.10 -27.75
C ASN A 29 5.26 10.64 -28.85
N LEU A 30 6.24 9.80 -28.49
CA LEU A 30 7.20 9.26 -29.47
C LEU A 30 6.51 8.31 -30.46
N THR A 31 5.67 7.40 -30.00
CA THR A 31 4.94 6.49 -30.89
C THR A 31 4.01 7.25 -31.83
N GLN A 32 3.36 8.32 -31.38
CA GLN A 32 2.55 9.17 -32.25
C GLN A 32 3.38 9.89 -33.33
N GLN A 33 4.59 10.36 -32.97
CA GLN A 33 5.50 10.98 -33.96
C GLN A 33 5.99 10.01 -35.02
N TYR A 34 6.20 8.73 -34.67
CA TYR A 34 6.69 7.71 -35.64
C TYR A 34 5.58 7.04 -36.42
N ALA A 35 4.35 7.00 -35.90
CA ALA A 35 3.27 6.22 -36.51
C ALA A 35 2.54 6.95 -37.65
N ASP A 36 2.86 8.22 -37.93
CA ASP A 36 2.20 9.07 -38.93
C ASP A 36 0.65 8.96 -38.90
N CYS A 37 0.11 8.55 -37.76
CA CYS A 37 -1.29 8.22 -37.60
C CYS A 37 -2.09 9.46 -37.22
N SER A 38 -3.04 9.81 -38.09
CA SER A 38 -4.14 10.73 -37.83
C SER A 38 -5.10 10.33 -36.67
N LEU A 39 -4.75 9.30 -35.91
CA LEU A 39 -5.44 8.93 -34.70
C LEU A 39 -5.02 9.88 -33.58
N THR A 40 -5.81 10.94 -33.43
CA THR A 40 -5.73 11.92 -32.34
C THR A 40 -6.09 11.27 -30.97
N THR A 41 -5.34 10.28 -30.53
CA THR A 41 -5.37 9.90 -29.12
C THR A 41 -4.56 10.95 -28.39
N SER A 42 -5.23 12.02 -28.03
CA SER A 42 -4.64 13.14 -27.31
C SER A 42 -3.87 12.61 -26.11
N SER A 43 -2.59 12.94 -25.98
CA SER A 43 -1.77 12.64 -24.79
C SER A 43 -2.38 13.26 -23.52
N ASN A 44 -3.41 14.08 -23.65
CA ASN A 44 -4.20 14.66 -22.58
C ASN A 44 -5.24 13.70 -21.98
N THR A 45 -5.45 12.50 -22.56
CA THR A 45 -6.36 11.47 -22.02
C THR A 45 -5.71 10.58 -20.96
N LEU A 46 -4.40 10.69 -20.73
CA LEU A 46 -3.73 9.99 -19.64
C LEU A 46 -4.14 10.59 -18.30
N ARG A 47 -4.97 9.88 -17.61
CA ARG A 47 -5.44 10.24 -16.29
C ARG A 47 -4.35 9.95 -15.25
N PHE A 48 -4.17 10.86 -14.32
CA PHE A 48 -3.29 10.69 -13.18
C PHE A 48 -4.14 10.79 -11.93
N ASP A 49 -3.92 9.82 -11.03
CA ASP A 49 -4.50 9.77 -9.69
C ASP A 49 -6.05 9.80 -9.64
N ALA A 50 -6.62 8.76 -9.08
CA ALA A 50 -8.00 8.67 -8.63
C ALA A 50 -9.14 8.79 -9.69
N GLU A 51 -8.87 8.79 -10.97
CA GLU A 51 -9.93 8.99 -11.96
C GLU A 51 -10.66 7.70 -12.38
N THR A 52 -10.07 6.53 -12.11
CA THR A 52 -10.63 5.25 -12.53
C THR A 52 -11.71 4.77 -11.56
N TYR A 53 -11.46 4.93 -10.26
CA TYR A 53 -12.36 4.49 -9.20
C TYR A 53 -12.82 5.67 -8.35
N ASP A 54 -14.06 5.62 -7.88
CA ASP A 54 -14.67 6.62 -7.03
C ASP A 54 -14.95 6.04 -5.64
N LEU A 55 -14.36 6.68 -4.63
CA LEU A 55 -14.58 6.36 -3.22
C LEU A 55 -15.61 7.28 -2.56
N SER A 56 -16.10 8.31 -3.28
CA SER A 56 -17.14 9.18 -2.76
C SER A 56 -18.42 8.36 -2.47
N ALA A 57 -19.15 8.76 -1.44
CA ALA A 57 -20.46 8.17 -1.15
C ALA A 57 -21.39 8.43 -2.33
N GLU A 58 -22.15 7.44 -2.76
CA GLU A 58 -23.21 7.62 -3.74
C GLU A 58 -24.16 8.71 -3.25
N ASP A 59 -24.49 9.60 -4.18
CA ASP A 59 -25.22 10.86 -3.98
C ASP A 59 -26.25 10.90 -2.82
N GLY A 60 -25.97 11.75 -1.84
CA GLY A 60 -26.90 12.82 -1.42
C GLY A 60 -28.09 12.49 -0.52
N THR A 61 -28.33 11.25 -0.01
CA THR A 61 -29.55 11.00 0.80
C THR A 61 -29.39 10.16 2.06
N SER A 62 -28.19 9.98 2.60
CA SER A 62 -28.11 9.38 3.95
C SER A 62 -26.85 9.81 4.69
N THR A 63 -27.01 10.75 5.61
CA THR A 63 -26.09 11.04 6.71
C THR A 63 -26.04 9.92 7.78
N ALA A 64 -26.70 8.80 7.54
CA ALA A 64 -26.54 7.62 8.36
C ALA A 64 -25.19 6.97 8.00
N LYS A 65 -24.30 6.86 8.99
CA LYS A 65 -23.07 6.07 8.95
C LYS A 65 -23.44 4.63 8.54
N ASN A 66 -23.47 4.34 7.24
CA ASN A 66 -23.69 2.99 6.74
C ASN A 66 -22.42 2.16 7.03
N THR A 67 -22.30 1.72 8.28
CA THR A 67 -21.33 0.70 8.65
C THR A 67 -21.71 -0.55 7.85
N PRO A 68 -20.81 -1.08 7.00
CA PRO A 68 -21.14 -2.27 6.22
C PRO A 68 -21.49 -3.41 7.16
N ALA A 69 -22.44 -4.26 6.73
CA ALA A 69 -22.78 -5.43 7.50
C ALA A 69 -21.54 -6.32 7.65
N VAL A 70 -21.21 -6.66 8.90
CA VAL A 70 -20.11 -7.58 9.19
C VAL A 70 -20.47 -8.94 8.58
N PRO A 71 -19.60 -9.58 7.80
CA PRO A 71 -19.84 -10.86 7.20
C PRO A 71 -19.94 -11.97 8.25
N THR A 72 -20.39 -13.17 7.85
CA THR A 72 -20.30 -14.36 8.70
C THR A 72 -18.85 -14.69 9.02
N VAL A 73 -18.61 -15.37 10.15
CA VAL A 73 -17.24 -15.72 10.58
C VAL A 73 -16.49 -16.51 9.51
N ASP A 74 -17.13 -17.48 8.87
CA ASP A 74 -16.50 -18.31 7.85
C ASP A 74 -16.08 -17.48 6.63
N TYR A 75 -16.94 -16.54 6.22
CA TYR A 75 -16.60 -15.66 5.10
C TYR A 75 -15.50 -14.65 5.47
N ALA A 76 -15.50 -14.15 6.70
CA ALA A 76 -14.42 -13.30 7.19
C ALA A 76 -13.08 -14.05 7.19
N ILE A 77 -13.04 -15.27 7.73
CA ILE A 77 -11.84 -16.12 7.71
C ILE A 77 -11.39 -16.40 6.28
N HIS A 78 -12.31 -16.67 5.36
CA HIS A 78 -12.00 -16.87 3.96
C HIS A 78 -11.30 -15.62 3.37
N LEU A 79 -11.83 -14.42 3.61
CA LEU A 79 -11.22 -13.17 3.13
C LEU A 79 -9.83 -12.92 3.74
N VAL A 80 -9.67 -13.18 5.03
CA VAL A 80 -8.34 -13.08 5.71
C VAL A 80 -7.34 -14.03 5.07
N ASN A 81 -7.73 -15.28 4.81
CA ASN A 81 -6.88 -16.28 4.16
C ASN A 81 -6.50 -15.88 2.72
N MET A 82 -7.40 -15.22 1.98
CA MET A 82 -7.08 -14.68 0.66
C MET A 82 -6.00 -13.59 0.73
N VAL A 83 -6.09 -12.68 1.71
CA VAL A 83 -5.05 -11.66 1.93
C VAL A 83 -3.73 -12.32 2.33
N LYS A 84 -3.76 -13.29 3.24
CA LYS A 84 -2.57 -14.04 3.66
C LYS A 84 -1.91 -14.73 2.48
N PHE A 85 -2.67 -15.39 1.64
CA PHE A 85 -2.16 -16.12 0.48
C PHE A 85 -1.54 -15.20 -0.58
N HIS A 86 -2.23 -14.10 -0.93
CA HIS A 86 -1.79 -13.22 -2.00
C HIS A 86 -0.77 -12.16 -1.57
N CYS A 87 -0.92 -11.59 -0.38
CA CYS A 87 -0.09 -10.47 0.09
C CYS A 87 0.91 -10.89 1.16
N GLY A 88 0.54 -11.84 2.03
CA GLY A 88 1.32 -12.21 3.21
C GLY A 88 2.66 -12.86 2.92
N GLN A 89 2.91 -13.29 1.67
CA GLN A 89 4.21 -13.83 1.24
C GLN A 89 5.26 -12.73 1.07
N VAL A 90 4.84 -11.52 0.72
CA VAL A 90 5.74 -10.42 0.33
C VAL A 90 5.63 -9.19 1.22
N PHE A 91 4.58 -9.10 2.05
CA PHE A 91 4.35 -8.02 3.00
C PHE A 91 3.91 -8.58 4.35
N HIS A 92 4.30 -7.92 5.43
CA HIS A 92 3.72 -8.14 6.74
C HIS A 92 2.59 -7.11 6.94
N LEU A 93 1.35 -7.55 6.81
CA LEU A 93 0.17 -6.68 6.92
C LEU A 93 -0.53 -6.80 8.27
N PHE A 94 -0.34 -7.91 8.97
CA PHE A 94 -0.84 -8.18 10.31
C PHE A 94 -0.10 -9.36 10.95
N ASP A 95 -0.07 -9.40 12.27
CA ASP A 95 0.36 -10.59 13.00
C ASP A 95 -0.78 -11.62 13.01
N GLU A 96 -0.52 -12.78 12.44
CA GLU A 96 -1.57 -13.78 12.18
C GLU A 96 -2.19 -14.32 13.46
N GLU A 97 -1.37 -14.69 14.43
CA GLU A 97 -1.83 -15.31 15.68
C GLU A 97 -2.69 -14.32 16.47
N GLU A 98 -2.17 -13.12 16.67
CA GLU A 98 -2.88 -12.06 17.40
C GLU A 98 -4.18 -11.66 16.67
N PHE A 99 -4.10 -11.48 15.36
CA PHE A 99 -5.24 -11.06 14.55
C PHE A 99 -6.37 -12.09 14.59
N MET A 100 -6.06 -13.38 14.39
CA MET A 100 -7.06 -14.45 14.41
C MET A 100 -7.66 -14.65 15.81
N ARG A 101 -6.86 -14.52 16.86
CA ARG A 101 -7.36 -14.54 18.24
C ARG A 101 -8.37 -13.43 18.50
N LYS A 102 -8.04 -12.19 18.10
CA LYS A 102 -8.95 -11.03 18.20
C LYS A 102 -10.22 -11.22 17.33
N LEU A 103 -10.09 -11.84 16.15
CA LEU A 103 -11.22 -12.16 15.27
C LEU A 103 -12.17 -13.16 15.93
N CYS A 104 -11.66 -14.26 16.47
CA CYS A 104 -12.48 -15.24 17.17
C CYS A 104 -13.23 -14.62 18.36
N ASN A 105 -12.54 -13.80 19.16
CA ASN A 105 -13.14 -13.10 20.29
C ASN A 105 -14.26 -12.13 19.82
N PHE A 106 -14.03 -11.39 18.74
CA PHE A 106 -15.03 -10.47 18.18
C PHE A 106 -16.35 -11.17 17.79
N TYR A 107 -16.26 -12.36 17.22
CA TYR A 107 -17.47 -13.13 16.85
C TYR A 107 -18.09 -13.90 18.01
N ALA A 108 -17.33 -14.16 19.08
CA ALA A 108 -17.84 -14.81 20.29
C ALA A 108 -18.60 -13.84 21.22
N GLU A 109 -18.38 -12.54 21.12
CA GLU A 109 -19.00 -11.54 21.98
C GLU A 109 -20.46 -11.26 21.63
N PRO A 110 -21.40 -11.32 22.62
CA PRO A 110 -22.80 -11.05 22.38
C PRO A 110 -23.14 -9.55 22.20
N ARG A 111 -22.20 -8.64 22.45
CA ARG A 111 -22.41 -7.18 22.34
C ARG A 111 -21.36 -6.53 21.42
N PRO A 112 -21.61 -6.45 20.12
CA PRO A 112 -20.63 -5.94 19.16
C PRO A 112 -20.37 -4.43 19.21
N SER A 113 -21.09 -3.64 20.02
CA SER A 113 -21.00 -2.17 19.97
C SER A 113 -19.67 -1.61 20.53
N VAL A 114 -19.11 -2.22 21.57
CA VAL A 114 -17.84 -1.79 22.17
C VAL A 114 -16.62 -2.27 21.38
N ALA A 115 -16.72 -3.44 20.77
CA ALA A 115 -15.66 -4.04 19.97
C ALA A 115 -15.42 -3.32 18.62
N ARG A 116 -16.31 -2.39 18.21
CA ARG A 116 -16.26 -1.69 16.92
C ARG A 116 -15.55 -0.34 16.93
N THR A 117 -14.77 -0.03 17.97
CA THR A 117 -14.14 1.30 18.13
C THR A 117 -12.62 1.28 18.23
N GLY A 118 -11.99 0.11 18.37
CA GLY A 118 -10.53 -0.02 18.49
C GLY A 118 -9.79 -0.04 17.14
N LEU A 119 -8.47 0.14 17.18
CA LEU A 119 -7.60 0.05 16.01
C LEU A 119 -7.73 -1.31 15.31
N TRP A 120 -7.85 -2.40 16.08
CA TRP A 120 -8.06 -3.72 15.51
C TRP A 120 -9.30 -3.81 14.62
N TYR A 121 -10.40 -3.15 14.98
CA TYR A 121 -11.60 -3.18 14.15
C TYR A 121 -11.40 -2.45 12.82
N ILE A 122 -10.67 -1.33 12.84
CA ILE A 122 -10.26 -0.62 11.62
C ILE A 122 -9.38 -1.52 10.76
N HIS A 123 -8.41 -2.19 11.37
CA HIS A 123 -7.54 -3.14 10.69
C HIS A 123 -8.32 -4.30 10.08
N PHE A 124 -9.28 -4.86 10.84
CA PHE A 124 -10.17 -5.91 10.38
C PHE A 124 -10.98 -5.47 9.14
N LEU A 125 -11.57 -4.29 9.16
CA LEU A 125 -12.29 -3.75 8.00
C LEU A 125 -11.38 -3.59 6.77
N LEU A 126 -10.14 -3.14 6.94
CA LEU A 126 -9.16 -3.03 5.85
C LEU A 126 -8.81 -4.41 5.27
N ILE A 127 -8.58 -5.40 6.11
CA ILE A 127 -8.31 -6.77 5.65
C ILE A 127 -9.52 -7.36 4.91
N LEU A 128 -10.75 -7.10 5.38
CA LEU A 128 -11.96 -7.48 4.64
C LEU A 128 -12.06 -6.77 3.29
N ALA A 129 -11.70 -5.48 3.22
CA ALA A 129 -11.68 -4.73 1.96
C ALA A 129 -10.73 -5.37 0.94
N PHE A 130 -9.50 -5.69 1.37
CA PHE A 130 -8.54 -6.41 0.54
C PHE A 130 -9.02 -7.78 0.11
N GLY A 131 -9.47 -8.59 1.05
CA GLY A 131 -9.97 -9.93 0.75
C GLY A 131 -11.09 -9.88 -0.28
N LYS A 132 -12.02 -8.93 -0.13
CA LYS A 132 -13.10 -8.74 -1.09
C LYS A 132 -12.60 -8.28 -2.46
N ALA A 133 -11.59 -7.42 -2.52
CA ALA A 133 -10.95 -6.99 -3.76
C ALA A 133 -10.26 -8.16 -4.48
N LEU A 134 -9.63 -9.08 -3.75
CA LEU A 134 -8.96 -10.26 -4.31
C LEU A 134 -9.95 -11.33 -4.81
N VAL A 135 -11.08 -11.50 -4.15
CA VAL A 135 -12.08 -12.51 -4.51
C VAL A 135 -13.01 -12.02 -5.64
N THR A 136 -13.32 -10.73 -5.67
CA THR A 136 -14.31 -10.18 -6.60
C THR A 136 -13.63 -9.72 -7.89
N LYS A 137 -13.92 -10.40 -9.00
CA LYS A 137 -13.33 -10.10 -10.31
C LYS A 137 -13.97 -8.92 -11.05
N THR A 138 -15.15 -8.48 -10.62
CA THR A 138 -15.92 -7.45 -11.30
C THR A 138 -16.22 -6.28 -10.37
N SER A 139 -15.91 -5.07 -10.82
CA SER A 139 -16.34 -3.84 -10.14
C SER A 139 -17.78 -3.49 -10.55
N ARG A 140 -18.57 -2.99 -9.61
CA ARG A 140 -19.87 -2.38 -9.93
C ARG A 140 -19.63 -0.90 -10.32
N GLY A 141 -19.64 -0.63 -11.62
CA GLY A 141 -19.39 0.71 -12.11
C GLY A 141 -17.99 1.22 -11.73
N ARG A 142 -17.91 2.42 -11.20
CA ARG A 142 -16.65 3.07 -10.76
C ARG A 142 -16.26 2.75 -9.30
N ARG A 143 -17.08 2.00 -8.55
CA ARG A 143 -16.81 1.67 -7.15
C ARG A 143 -15.94 0.40 -7.08
N PRO A 144 -14.75 0.47 -6.47
CA PRO A 144 -13.86 -0.68 -6.39
C PRO A 144 -14.42 -1.76 -5.45
N PRO A 145 -14.11 -3.04 -5.68
CA PRO A 145 -14.50 -4.10 -4.76
C PRO A 145 -13.90 -3.85 -3.37
N GLY A 146 -14.71 -4.06 -2.31
CA GLY A 146 -14.28 -3.81 -0.94
C GLY A 146 -14.34 -2.35 -0.48
N ALA A 147 -14.72 -1.40 -1.35
CA ALA A 147 -14.79 0.02 -1.01
C ALA A 147 -15.67 0.31 0.21
N ASP A 148 -16.74 -0.47 0.44
CA ASP A 148 -17.64 -0.26 1.59
C ASP A 148 -16.90 -0.46 2.92
N PHE A 149 -16.12 -1.53 3.02
CA PHE A 149 -15.28 -1.81 4.17
C PHE A 149 -14.15 -0.78 4.30
N PHE A 150 -13.53 -0.41 3.18
CA PHE A 150 -12.45 0.56 3.16
C PHE A 150 -12.93 1.94 3.63
N CYS A 151 -14.03 2.46 3.07
CA CYS A 151 -14.60 3.75 3.48
C CYS A 151 -15.03 3.75 4.94
N ALA A 152 -15.61 2.64 5.44
CA ALA A 152 -15.95 2.51 6.84
C ALA A 152 -14.69 2.53 7.73
N ALA A 153 -13.63 1.82 7.35
CA ALA A 153 -12.35 1.87 8.06
C ALA A 153 -11.78 3.29 8.11
N MET A 154 -11.75 3.98 6.97
CA MET A 154 -11.26 5.35 6.88
C MET A 154 -12.09 6.34 7.70
N SER A 155 -13.40 6.15 7.80
CA SER A 155 -14.27 7.00 8.63
C SER A 155 -14.05 6.81 10.15
N LEU A 156 -13.51 5.66 10.53
CA LEU A 156 -13.18 5.32 11.92
C LEU A 156 -11.72 5.62 12.27
N LEU A 157 -10.87 5.80 11.24
CA LEU A 157 -9.46 6.08 11.47
C LEU A 157 -9.32 7.38 12.24
N ALA A 158 -8.92 7.24 13.49
CA ALA A 158 -8.83 8.33 14.43
C ALA A 158 -7.74 9.34 14.04
N GLU A 159 -7.77 10.49 14.68
CA GLU A 159 -6.71 11.49 14.56
C GLU A 159 -5.32 10.90 14.89
N PRO A 160 -4.24 11.44 14.31
CA PRO A 160 -2.87 10.95 14.49
C PRO A 160 -2.43 10.77 15.95
N ILE A 161 -3.04 11.50 16.88
CA ILE A 161 -2.73 11.48 18.31
C ILE A 161 -2.92 10.10 18.98
N THR A 162 -3.82 9.27 18.47
CA THR A 162 -4.08 7.94 19.05
C THR A 162 -3.22 6.86 18.42
N LEU A 163 -2.75 7.05 17.19
CA LEU A 163 -2.00 6.06 16.44
C LEU A 163 -0.64 5.70 17.05
N TRP A 164 0.01 6.62 17.76
CA TRP A 164 1.33 6.35 18.32
C TRP A 164 1.33 5.48 19.58
N ARG A 165 0.17 5.29 20.22
CA ARG A 165 0.05 4.47 21.43
C ARG A 165 0.11 2.96 21.15
N GLU A 166 -0.41 2.55 20.01
CA GLU A 166 -0.42 1.17 19.50
C GLU A 166 0.29 1.18 18.15
N ALA A 167 1.58 1.53 18.17
CA ALA A 167 2.34 1.88 16.99
C ALA A 167 2.44 0.74 15.97
N GLU A 168 2.60 -0.50 16.43
CA GLU A 168 2.70 -1.68 15.57
C GLU A 168 1.43 -1.83 14.71
N GLU A 169 0.28 -1.86 15.36
CA GLU A 169 -1.00 -2.03 14.68
C GLU A 169 -1.33 -0.82 13.81
N ALA A 170 -0.99 0.39 14.27
CA ALA A 170 -1.17 1.62 13.51
C ALA A 170 -0.33 1.63 12.22
N ILE A 171 0.91 1.18 12.26
CA ILE A 171 1.78 1.09 11.07
C ILE A 171 1.23 0.02 10.11
N GLU A 172 0.81 -1.13 10.60
CA GLU A 172 0.18 -2.19 9.80
C GLU A 172 -1.09 -1.65 9.10
N ILE A 173 -1.94 -0.90 9.79
CA ILE A 173 -3.11 -0.22 9.23
C ILE A 173 -2.72 0.76 8.12
N LEU A 174 -1.71 1.59 8.35
CA LEU A 174 -1.23 2.57 7.37
C LEU A 174 -0.63 1.88 6.13
N CYS A 175 0.07 0.76 6.31
CA CYS A 175 0.54 -0.07 5.20
C CYS A 175 -0.62 -0.66 4.38
N CYS A 176 -1.65 -1.21 5.05
CA CYS A 176 -2.85 -1.70 4.40
C CYS A 176 -3.56 -0.58 3.64
N THR A 177 -3.78 0.57 4.27
CA THR A 177 -4.43 1.73 3.65
C THR A 177 -3.67 2.19 2.40
N SER A 178 -2.35 2.27 2.50
CA SER A 178 -1.47 2.67 1.41
C SER A 178 -1.53 1.70 0.23
N LEU A 179 -1.47 0.40 0.49
CA LEU A 179 -1.61 -0.64 -0.54
C LEU A 179 -2.99 -0.61 -1.21
N TYR A 180 -4.07 -0.40 -0.44
CA TYR A 180 -5.41 -0.31 -1.02
C TYR A 180 -5.51 0.90 -1.95
N PHE A 181 -5.03 2.08 -1.54
CA PHE A 181 -4.99 3.26 -2.40
C PHE A 181 -4.15 3.02 -3.66
N GLN A 182 -3.01 2.35 -3.53
CA GLN A 182 -2.17 1.98 -4.67
C GLN A 182 -2.93 1.07 -5.66
N SER A 183 -3.71 0.13 -5.14
CA SER A 183 -4.48 -0.83 -5.94
C SER A 183 -5.56 -0.19 -6.81
N ILE A 184 -6.11 0.92 -6.35
CA ILE A 184 -7.14 1.70 -7.04
C ILE A 184 -6.58 2.95 -7.72
N ASP A 185 -5.25 3.01 -7.90
CA ASP A 185 -4.52 4.08 -8.58
C ASP A 185 -4.61 5.48 -7.91
N HIS A 186 -4.91 5.53 -6.61
CA HIS A 186 -4.84 6.74 -5.77
C HIS A 186 -3.43 6.92 -5.22
N ARG A 187 -2.48 7.25 -6.11
CA ARG A 187 -1.04 7.24 -5.81
C ARG A 187 -0.62 8.28 -4.78
N SER A 188 -1.19 9.49 -4.86
CA SER A 188 -0.90 10.57 -3.90
C SER A 188 -1.35 10.18 -2.49
N SER A 189 -2.53 9.58 -2.35
CA SER A 189 -3.00 9.08 -1.07
C SER A 189 -2.14 7.93 -0.55
N ALA A 190 -1.77 6.98 -1.41
CA ALA A 190 -0.88 5.88 -1.07
C ALA A 190 0.47 6.39 -0.54
N TYR A 191 1.09 7.32 -1.26
CA TYR A 191 2.37 7.93 -0.87
C TYR A 191 2.30 8.66 0.48
N ASN A 192 1.21 9.40 0.73
CA ASN A 192 1.04 10.12 1.99
C ASN A 192 0.88 9.17 3.18
N HIS A 193 0.10 8.09 3.04
CA HIS A 193 -0.12 7.12 4.13
C HIS A 193 1.14 6.31 4.43
N ILE A 194 1.89 5.87 3.40
CA ILE A 194 3.15 5.17 3.68
C ILE A 194 4.19 6.10 4.28
N GLY A 195 4.20 7.38 3.93
CA GLY A 195 5.05 8.38 4.56
C GLY A 195 4.73 8.58 6.05
N GLN A 196 3.48 8.48 6.46
CA GLN A 196 3.07 8.48 7.87
C GLN A 196 3.55 7.21 8.57
N ALA A 197 3.34 6.03 7.97
CA ALA A 197 3.83 4.76 8.50
C ALA A 197 5.35 4.78 8.73
N LEU A 198 6.09 5.31 7.75
CA LEU A 198 7.55 5.45 7.85
C LEU A 198 7.97 6.34 9.02
N ARG A 199 7.36 7.52 9.18
CA ARG A 199 7.69 8.43 10.29
C ARG A 199 7.35 7.81 11.64
N LEU A 200 6.24 7.08 11.74
CA LEU A 200 5.87 6.39 12.96
C LEU A 200 6.86 5.27 13.28
N ALA A 201 7.25 4.45 12.31
CA ALA A 201 8.25 3.40 12.49
C ALA A 201 9.63 3.96 12.92
N LEU A 202 10.04 5.09 12.32
CA LEU A 202 11.27 5.79 12.70
C LEU A 202 11.21 6.33 14.14
N SER A 203 10.09 6.92 14.55
CA SER A 203 9.91 7.45 15.91
C SER A 203 9.92 6.36 17.00
N GLN A 204 9.52 5.14 16.64
CA GLN A 204 9.61 3.96 17.52
C GLN A 204 11.00 3.31 17.52
N GLY A 205 11.91 3.74 16.64
CA GLY A 205 13.26 3.14 16.55
C GLY A 205 13.29 1.80 15.83
N MET A 206 12.25 1.40 15.11
CA MET A 206 12.17 0.10 14.42
C MET A 206 13.24 -0.09 13.33
N HIS A 207 13.91 0.99 12.94
CA HIS A 207 15.01 1.00 11.96
C HIS A 207 16.38 0.67 12.57
N THR A 208 16.46 0.45 13.88
CA THR A 208 17.72 0.22 14.60
C THR A 208 17.91 -1.26 14.96
N ASP A 209 19.17 -1.72 14.99
CA ASP A 209 19.51 -3.08 15.43
C ASP A 209 19.52 -3.25 16.95
N THR A 210 19.32 -2.18 17.69
CA THR A 210 19.29 -2.17 19.15
C THR A 210 17.85 -2.06 19.64
N PRO A 211 17.11 -3.17 19.70
CA PRO A 211 15.81 -3.14 20.33
C PRO A 211 15.97 -2.75 21.82
N PRO A 212 14.99 -2.05 22.42
CA PRO A 212 14.98 -1.81 23.87
C PRO A 212 15.21 -3.10 24.63
N CYS A 213 16.05 -3.07 25.67
CA CYS A 213 16.54 -4.25 26.41
C CYS A 213 15.46 -5.16 27.05
N HIS A 214 14.19 -4.82 26.89
CA HIS A 214 13.05 -5.50 27.50
C HIS A 214 12.04 -6.08 26.50
N LEU A 215 12.35 -6.04 25.20
CA LEU A 215 11.44 -6.60 24.20
C LEU A 215 11.66 -8.11 24.06
N ASP A 216 10.56 -8.83 24.01
CA ASP A 216 10.55 -10.24 23.67
C ASP A 216 11.00 -10.45 22.19
N GLU A 217 11.69 -11.55 21.92
CA GLU A 217 12.19 -11.86 20.57
C GLU A 217 11.07 -11.91 19.52
N SER A 218 9.88 -12.37 19.89
CA SER A 218 8.72 -12.39 19.01
C SER A 218 8.33 -10.99 18.55
N LEU A 219 8.36 -10.01 19.45
CA LEU A 219 8.06 -8.61 19.15
C LEU A 219 9.17 -7.97 18.31
N VAL A 220 10.44 -8.30 18.57
CA VAL A 220 11.58 -7.86 17.76
C VAL A 220 11.43 -8.35 16.32
N GLN A 221 11.04 -9.62 16.12
CA GLN A 221 10.81 -10.16 14.78
C GLN A 221 9.60 -9.51 14.10
N ARG A 222 8.51 -9.20 14.83
CA ARG A 222 7.38 -8.43 14.31
C ARG A 222 7.84 -7.03 13.87
N TRP A 223 8.62 -6.32 14.67
CA TRP A 223 9.17 -5.01 14.33
C TRP A 223 10.03 -5.05 13.06
N ARG A 224 10.89 -6.06 12.90
CA ARG A 224 11.67 -6.27 11.68
C ARG A 224 10.77 -6.48 10.46
N ARG A 225 9.72 -7.31 10.58
CA ARG A 225 8.75 -7.54 9.50
C ARG A 225 7.99 -6.26 9.13
N ILE A 226 7.53 -5.49 10.11
CA ILE A 226 6.87 -4.20 9.92
C ILE A 226 7.82 -3.22 9.21
N TRP A 227 9.02 -3.03 9.75
CA TRP A 227 10.01 -2.12 9.19
C TRP A 227 10.31 -2.39 7.72
N TRP A 228 10.65 -3.63 7.39
CA TRP A 228 10.98 -3.99 6.03
C TRP A 228 9.78 -3.88 5.08
N THR A 229 8.56 -4.09 5.56
CA THR A 229 7.33 -3.84 4.78
C THR A 229 7.18 -2.35 4.48
N VAL A 230 7.31 -1.49 5.48
CA VAL A 230 7.27 -0.03 5.30
C VAL A 230 8.35 0.44 4.35
N TYR A 231 9.59 -0.05 4.53
CA TYR A 231 10.72 0.28 3.65
C TYR A 231 10.45 -0.05 2.18
N VAL A 232 9.97 -1.26 1.91
CA VAL A 232 9.65 -1.70 0.55
C VAL A 232 8.55 -0.84 -0.06
N LEU A 233 7.46 -0.63 0.67
CA LEU A 233 6.32 0.15 0.18
C LEU A 233 6.68 1.62 -0.06
N ASP A 234 7.46 2.25 0.84
CA ASP A 234 7.93 3.62 0.66
C ASP A 234 8.78 3.75 -0.61
N LYS A 235 9.72 2.83 -0.82
CA LYS A 235 10.56 2.82 -2.02
C LYS A 235 9.74 2.66 -3.30
N GLU A 236 8.77 1.76 -3.31
CA GLU A 236 7.92 1.51 -4.48
C GLU A 236 7.03 2.71 -4.81
N MET A 237 6.38 3.29 -3.80
CA MET A 237 5.49 4.44 -4.01
C MET A 237 6.28 5.69 -4.40
N THR A 238 7.39 5.96 -3.74
CA THR A 238 8.30 7.06 -4.08
C THR A 238 8.81 6.93 -5.51
N SER A 239 9.27 5.75 -5.90
CA SER A 239 9.74 5.48 -7.27
C SER A 239 8.59 5.61 -8.30
N SER A 240 7.36 5.18 -7.95
CA SER A 240 6.20 5.32 -8.84
C SER A 240 5.85 6.77 -9.15
N MET A 241 6.05 7.65 -8.18
CA MET A 241 5.86 9.10 -8.30
C MET A 241 7.07 9.81 -8.93
N GLY A 242 8.22 9.13 -9.02
CA GLY A 242 9.47 9.73 -9.45
C GLY A 242 10.04 10.74 -8.46
N LEU A 243 9.74 10.56 -7.18
CA LEU A 243 10.19 11.43 -6.09
C LEU A 243 11.54 10.93 -5.53
N PRO A 244 12.31 11.80 -4.86
CA PRO A 244 13.52 11.38 -4.17
C PRO A 244 13.14 10.45 -2.98
N PRO A 245 13.93 9.39 -2.72
CA PRO A 245 13.66 8.50 -1.60
C PRO A 245 13.77 9.23 -0.27
N ALA A 246 12.84 8.96 0.65
CA ALA A 246 12.83 9.54 1.99
C ALA A 246 13.98 9.03 2.86
N LEU A 247 14.40 7.76 2.63
CA LEU A 247 15.50 7.12 3.34
C LEU A 247 16.65 6.78 2.41
N SER A 248 17.87 7.04 2.89
CA SER A 248 19.10 6.50 2.29
C SER A 248 19.22 5.00 2.60
N ASP A 249 19.76 4.23 1.65
CA ASP A 249 20.00 2.79 1.85
C ASP A 249 21.04 2.49 2.94
N GLU A 250 21.83 3.49 3.31
CA GLU A 250 22.79 3.41 4.42
C GLU A 250 22.10 3.25 5.78
N HIS A 251 20.86 3.72 5.92
CA HIS A 251 20.04 3.58 7.11
C HIS A 251 19.21 2.26 7.14
N ALA A 252 19.27 1.47 6.07
CA ALA A 252 18.57 0.20 5.95
C ALA A 252 19.51 -1.00 6.22
N ARG A 253 20.26 -0.95 7.34
CA ARG A 253 21.20 -2.02 7.74
C ARG A 253 20.62 -2.95 8.79
N LEU A 254 19.32 -2.87 9.05
CA LEU A 254 18.65 -3.72 10.02
C LEU A 254 18.76 -5.20 9.63
N ALA A 255 18.92 -6.06 10.63
CA ALA A 255 18.84 -7.50 10.44
C ALA A 255 17.51 -7.89 9.77
N LEU A 256 17.59 -8.88 8.89
CA LEU A 256 16.41 -9.38 8.17
C LEU A 256 15.50 -10.17 9.13
N PRO A 257 14.18 -10.11 8.94
CA PRO A 257 13.26 -10.86 9.78
C PRO A 257 13.39 -12.36 9.52
N THR A 258 13.06 -13.16 10.52
CA THR A 258 12.91 -14.61 10.38
C THR A 258 11.43 -15.00 10.30
N PHE A 259 11.17 -16.11 9.60
CA PHE A 259 9.85 -16.74 9.53
C PHE A 259 10.02 -18.20 9.89
N ASP A 260 9.58 -18.59 11.08
CA ASP A 260 9.80 -19.93 11.61
C ASP A 260 9.12 -20.98 10.73
N GLY A 261 9.95 -21.89 10.19
CA GLY A 261 9.49 -23.02 9.37
C GLY A 261 9.06 -22.70 7.94
N ASP A 262 8.98 -21.41 7.53
CA ASP A 262 8.53 -21.01 6.19
C ASP A 262 9.67 -20.43 5.33
N ALA A 263 10.51 -21.31 4.80
CA ALA A 263 11.62 -20.91 3.92
C ALA A 263 11.15 -20.22 2.63
N PHE A 264 9.97 -20.56 2.13
CA PHE A 264 9.43 -19.95 0.91
C PHE A 264 9.03 -18.50 1.16
N ARG A 265 8.31 -18.24 2.26
CA ARG A 265 7.94 -16.88 2.67
C ARG A 265 9.17 -16.02 2.92
N MET A 266 10.18 -16.58 3.61
CA MET A 266 11.45 -15.91 3.81
C MET A 266 12.09 -15.51 2.48
N ALA A 267 12.21 -16.44 1.54
CA ALA A 267 12.82 -16.17 0.23
C ALA A 267 12.04 -15.12 -0.57
N ALA A 268 10.71 -15.21 -0.57
CA ALA A 268 9.84 -14.25 -1.25
C ALA A 268 9.99 -12.83 -0.66
N PHE A 269 9.98 -12.72 0.66
CA PHE A 269 10.15 -11.45 1.38
C PHE A 269 11.53 -10.83 1.11
N LEU A 270 12.61 -11.62 1.20
CA LEU A 270 13.96 -11.18 0.88
C LEU A 270 14.10 -10.73 -0.58
N MET A 271 13.50 -11.47 -1.51
CA MET A 271 13.50 -11.10 -2.91
C MET A 271 12.82 -9.74 -3.11
N ARG A 272 11.70 -9.48 -2.42
CA ARG A 272 11.00 -8.21 -2.50
C ARG A 272 11.87 -7.04 -2.00
N ILE A 273 12.57 -7.21 -0.88
CA ILE A 273 13.50 -6.20 -0.35
C ILE A 273 14.61 -5.91 -1.38
N LYS A 274 15.27 -6.94 -1.91
CA LYS A 274 16.33 -6.77 -2.91
C LYS A 274 15.84 -6.08 -4.17
N LEU A 275 14.63 -6.42 -4.65
CA LEU A 275 14.04 -5.78 -5.82
C LEU A 275 13.76 -4.29 -5.58
N SER A 276 13.25 -3.92 -4.40
CA SER A 276 13.01 -2.50 -4.08
C SER A 276 14.31 -1.70 -4.01
N GLN A 277 15.37 -2.27 -3.45
CA GLN A 277 16.71 -1.66 -3.44
C GLN A 277 17.26 -1.49 -4.86
N PHE A 278 17.09 -2.49 -5.70
CA PHE A 278 17.54 -2.47 -7.09
C PHE A 278 16.81 -1.40 -7.92
N ILE A 279 15.49 -1.26 -7.74
CA ILE A 279 14.69 -0.22 -8.42
C ILE A 279 15.23 1.18 -8.10
N VAL A 280 15.52 1.46 -6.83
CA VAL A 280 16.10 2.75 -6.42
C VAL A 280 17.48 2.97 -7.02
N GLY A 281 18.31 1.93 -7.09
CA GLY A 281 19.61 1.97 -7.76
C GLY A 281 19.49 2.37 -9.23
N ILE A 282 18.53 1.78 -9.94
CA ILE A 282 18.25 2.12 -11.35
C ILE A 282 17.76 3.57 -11.47
N ASP A 283 16.83 4.00 -10.63
CA ASP A 283 16.30 5.36 -10.65
C ASP A 283 17.44 6.38 -10.48
N ARG A 284 18.37 6.13 -9.56
CA ARG A 284 19.54 6.99 -9.33
C ARG A 284 20.51 7.03 -10.52
N THR A 285 20.73 5.92 -11.21
CA THR A 285 21.71 5.81 -12.29
C THR A 285 21.15 6.20 -13.66
N ALA A 286 19.93 5.76 -13.97
CA ALA A 286 19.32 5.97 -15.27
C ALA A 286 18.84 7.42 -15.48
N PHE A 287 18.44 8.11 -14.40
CA PHE A 287 17.89 9.48 -14.51
C PHE A 287 18.89 10.60 -14.17
N ARG A 288 20.05 10.28 -13.60
CA ARG A 288 21.17 11.25 -13.45
C ARG A 288 22.06 11.38 -14.70
N GLY A 289 22.00 10.41 -15.61
CA GLY A 289 22.73 10.45 -16.87
C GLY A 289 21.91 9.81 -17.96
N TYR A 290 21.67 10.51 -19.04
CA TYR A 290 20.99 10.09 -20.28
C TYR A 290 21.45 8.71 -20.79
N ARG A 291 21.05 7.61 -20.16
CA ARG A 291 21.31 6.24 -20.63
C ARG A 291 20.06 5.38 -20.64
N PRO A 292 19.97 4.42 -21.58
CA PRO A 292 18.70 3.92 -22.12
C PRO A 292 17.92 3.03 -21.14
N ILE A 293 16.81 3.36 -20.97
CA ILE A 293 15.49 3.09 -20.47
C ILE A 293 15.03 1.61 -20.50
N TYR A 294 15.68 0.71 -21.22
CA TYR A 294 15.18 -0.66 -21.46
C TYR A 294 15.12 -1.56 -20.21
N ILE A 295 16.03 -1.43 -19.27
CA ILE A 295 16.09 -2.28 -18.07
C ILE A 295 14.95 -1.95 -17.08
N PHE A 296 14.55 -0.68 -17.01
CA PHE A 296 13.50 -0.17 -16.15
C PHE A 296 12.12 -0.81 -16.42
N PHE A 297 11.84 -1.10 -17.67
CA PHE A 297 10.56 -1.64 -18.09
C PHE A 297 10.33 -3.08 -17.73
N ILE A 298 11.34 -3.91 -17.94
CA ILE A 298 11.24 -5.35 -17.70
C ILE A 298 10.96 -5.60 -16.21
N THR A 299 11.66 -4.89 -15.34
CA THR A 299 11.52 -5.08 -13.89
C THR A 299 10.18 -4.57 -13.38
N ARG A 300 9.73 -3.40 -13.86
CA ARG A 300 8.47 -2.80 -13.41
C ARG A 300 7.22 -3.48 -14.00
N TYR A 301 7.28 -3.88 -15.25
CA TYR A 301 6.20 -4.62 -15.90
C TYR A 301 5.97 -6.01 -15.29
N ILE A 302 7.07 -6.71 -14.94
CA ILE A 302 7.01 -8.01 -14.28
C ILE A 302 6.45 -7.87 -12.86
N LEU A 303 6.83 -6.82 -12.13
CA LEU A 303 6.36 -6.58 -10.76
C LEU A 303 4.90 -6.15 -10.69
N SER A 304 4.44 -5.31 -11.63
CA SER A 304 3.04 -4.82 -11.61
C SER A 304 2.02 -5.90 -12.02
N ARG A 305 2.40 -6.88 -12.85
CA ARG A 305 1.49 -7.95 -13.31
C ARG A 305 1.43 -9.18 -12.40
N ARG A 306 2.36 -9.35 -11.46
CA ARG A 306 2.36 -10.50 -10.52
C ARG A 306 1.67 -10.23 -9.19
N LEU A 307 1.19 -9.02 -8.97
CA LEU A 307 0.44 -8.63 -7.76
C LEU A 307 -1.07 -8.60 -7.98
N TRP A 308 -1.53 -8.87 -9.24
CA TRP A 308 -2.97 -8.90 -9.58
C TRP A 308 -3.32 -10.09 -10.45
#